data_e177ee68286c7091cb51690c28bbe0b6
#
_entry.id   e177ee68286c7091cb51690c28bbe0b6
#
_cell.length_a   1.000
_cell.length_b   1.000
_cell.length_c   1.000
_cell.angle_alpha   90.00
_cell.angle_beta   90.00
_cell.angle_gamma   90.00
#
_symmetry.space_group_name_H-M   'P 1'
#
loop_
_entity.id
_entity.type
_entity.pdbx_description
1 polymer ?
#
loop_
_entity_poly.entity_id
_entity_poly.type
_entity_poly.pdbx_seq_one_letter_code
_entity_poly.pdbx_strand_id
1 'polypeptide(L)'
;MKQLLIPLLSSVASSSENNNSGTGSTESITKALKDMVKSPVFYIVIGGLILLIIVVYLLRRIIKPRPNLVSVIIRKGKIHKLIDDKSSSYFMVPFMDRLGAVISLNEKELSSDKLFINNGPDALYQVNYTLKYKVTNPKEFYKYNDNINSLIINKLNDDLREFADAGNALVLVKDYRENSAKILELINKSLEQYSIEALSFKINLIQPLGR
;
A
#
# COMPACT_ATOMS: atom_id res chain seq x y z
N MET A 1 20.00 6.96 10.64
CA MET A 1 20.77 5.77 11.05
C MET A 1 21.93 5.49 10.10
N LYS A 2 22.85 6.44 9.90
CA LYS A 2 24.01 6.26 9.00
C LYS A 2 25.36 6.74 9.58
N GLN A 3 25.49 6.86 10.89
CA GLN A 3 26.72 7.41 11.50
C GLN A 3 27.40 6.53 12.56
N LEU A 4 27.05 5.24 12.67
CA LEU A 4 27.64 4.36 13.72
C LEU A 4 28.58 3.26 13.18
N LEU A 5 28.92 3.26 11.89
CA LEU A 5 29.77 2.22 11.27
C LEU A 5 31.19 2.69 10.89
N ILE A 6 31.49 3.98 10.99
CA ILE A 6 32.80 4.52 10.55
C ILE A 6 33.91 4.41 11.62
N PRO A 7 33.66 4.45 12.93
CA PRO A 7 34.79 4.35 13.90
C PRO A 7 35.35 2.93 14.12
N LEU A 8 34.63 1.87 13.69
CA LEU A 8 35.11 0.50 13.88
C LEU A 8 36.13 0.03 12.83
N LEU A 9 36.16 0.67 11.67
CA LEU A 9 37.12 0.36 10.60
C LEU A 9 38.47 1.09 10.75
N SER A 10 38.51 2.18 11.49
CA SER A 10 39.77 2.94 11.71
C SER A 10 40.64 2.37 12.81
N SER A 11 40.09 1.56 13.74
CA SER A 11 40.88 0.93 14.82
C SER A 11 41.62 -0.35 14.37
N VAL A 12 41.24 -0.90 13.21
CA VAL A 12 41.92 -2.11 12.67
C VAL A 12 43.10 -1.73 11.78
N ALA A 13 43.14 -0.48 11.28
CA ALA A 13 44.19 -0.02 10.37
C ALA A 13 45.45 0.56 11.08
N SER A 14 45.41 0.79 12.41
CA SER A 14 46.53 1.42 13.15
C SER A 14 47.38 0.48 14.01
N SER A 15 47.17 -0.84 13.93
CA SER A 15 47.98 -1.83 14.66
C SER A 15 48.87 -2.71 13.76
N SER A 16 49.18 -2.27 12.56
CA SER A 16 50.02 -3.04 11.61
C SER A 16 51.30 -2.31 11.23
N GLU A 17 52.03 -1.82 12.23
CA GLU A 17 53.47 -1.51 12.07
C GLU A 17 54.22 -1.99 13.29
N ASN A 18 54.69 -3.20 13.26
CA ASN A 18 55.98 -3.77 13.65
C ASN A 18 55.83 -5.27 13.95
N ASN A 19 56.28 -6.11 13.05
CA ASN A 19 57.21 -7.16 13.35
C ASN A 19 57.31 -8.15 12.17
N ASN A 20 58.46 -8.11 11.60
CA ASN A 20 59.03 -9.03 10.65
C ASN A 20 59.19 -10.43 11.29
N SER A 21 58.15 -11.26 11.19
CA SER A 21 58.20 -12.74 11.41
C SER A 21 56.79 -13.35 11.22
N GLY A 22 56.15 -13.17 10.05
CA GLY A 22 54.76 -13.58 9.83
C GLY A 22 54.46 -14.30 8.52
N THR A 23 55.43 -14.78 7.78
CA THR A 23 55.18 -15.65 6.61
C THR A 23 54.63 -17.04 6.93
N GLY A 24 54.80 -17.50 8.16
CA GLY A 24 54.33 -18.82 8.61
C GLY A 24 52.85 -18.87 8.97
N SER A 25 52.22 -17.76 9.38
CA SER A 25 50.83 -17.78 9.84
C SER A 25 49.81 -17.71 8.73
N THR A 26 50.09 -16.99 7.66
CA THR A 26 49.22 -16.92 6.47
C THR A 26 49.24 -18.23 5.67
N GLU A 27 50.38 -18.89 5.56
CA GLU A 27 50.45 -20.19 4.91
C GLU A 27 49.77 -21.31 5.73
N SER A 28 49.85 -21.27 7.05
CA SER A 28 49.16 -22.23 7.89
C SER A 28 47.63 -22.05 7.84
N ILE A 29 47.12 -20.79 7.80
CA ILE A 29 45.71 -20.50 7.66
C ILE A 29 45.18 -20.92 6.28
N THR A 30 45.93 -20.64 5.22
CA THR A 30 45.53 -21.05 3.86
C THR A 30 45.54 -22.56 3.64
N LYS A 31 46.47 -23.27 4.28
CA LYS A 31 46.52 -24.74 4.29
C LYS A 31 45.35 -25.31 5.09
N ALA A 32 45.09 -24.81 6.30
CA ALA A 32 43.95 -25.23 7.11
C ALA A 32 42.59 -24.98 6.38
N LEU A 33 42.43 -23.83 5.68
CA LEU A 33 41.25 -23.53 4.85
C LEU A 33 41.14 -24.53 3.68
N LYS A 34 42.23 -24.85 2.99
CA LYS A 34 42.22 -25.84 1.90
C LYS A 34 41.85 -27.25 2.39
N ASP A 35 42.35 -27.65 3.55
CA ASP A 35 42.03 -28.95 4.12
C ASP A 35 40.58 -28.99 4.64
N MET A 36 40.09 -27.90 5.18
CA MET A 36 38.72 -27.74 5.63
C MET A 36 37.73 -27.83 4.42
N VAL A 37 38.08 -27.19 3.29
CA VAL A 37 37.26 -27.23 2.05
C VAL A 37 37.26 -28.65 1.44
N LYS A 38 38.31 -29.47 1.63
CA LYS A 38 38.34 -30.85 1.15
C LYS A 38 37.59 -31.81 2.06
N SER A 39 37.22 -31.41 3.26
CA SER A 39 36.48 -32.25 4.20
C SER A 39 35.04 -32.49 3.73
N PRO A 40 34.56 -33.74 3.72
CA PRO A 40 33.13 -34.01 3.38
C PRO A 40 32.17 -33.33 4.38
N VAL A 41 32.62 -33.09 5.63
CA VAL A 41 31.86 -32.38 6.66
C VAL A 41 31.56 -30.93 6.23
N PHE A 42 32.48 -30.25 5.56
CA PHE A 42 32.34 -28.90 5.06
C PHE A 42 31.15 -28.80 4.03
N TYR A 43 31.08 -29.77 3.12
CA TYR A 43 29.98 -29.81 2.14
C TYR A 43 28.64 -30.11 2.79
N ILE A 44 28.59 -30.94 3.83
CA ILE A 44 27.37 -31.24 4.59
C ILE A 44 26.90 -29.97 5.32
N VAL A 45 27.78 -29.23 5.97
CA VAL A 45 27.44 -27.99 6.69
C VAL A 45 26.94 -26.91 5.72
N ILE A 46 27.65 -26.69 4.61
CA ILE A 46 27.24 -25.72 3.60
C ILE A 46 25.91 -26.14 2.94
N GLY A 47 25.77 -27.41 2.57
CA GLY A 47 24.54 -27.95 2.03
C GLY A 47 23.36 -27.78 2.97
N GLY A 48 23.56 -28.05 4.26
CA GLY A 48 22.56 -27.82 5.31
C GLY A 48 22.17 -26.35 5.45
N LEU A 49 23.16 -25.44 5.40
CA LEU A 49 22.92 -24.00 5.45
C LEU A 49 22.12 -23.49 4.25
N ILE A 50 22.49 -23.93 3.05
CA ILE A 50 21.77 -23.61 1.81
C ILE A 50 20.33 -24.13 1.87
N LEU A 51 20.14 -25.37 2.32
CA LEU A 51 18.82 -25.95 2.50
C LEU A 51 17.96 -25.14 3.47
N LEU A 52 18.54 -24.75 4.62
CA LEU A 52 17.87 -23.92 5.60
C LEU A 52 17.43 -22.57 5.00
N ILE A 53 18.31 -21.91 4.25
CA ILE A 53 17.98 -20.63 3.57
C ILE A 53 16.80 -20.84 2.59
N ILE A 54 16.82 -21.92 1.81
CA ILE A 54 15.75 -22.25 0.87
C ILE A 54 14.43 -22.47 1.63
N VAL A 55 14.45 -23.23 2.72
CA VAL A 55 13.25 -23.50 3.54
C VAL A 55 12.69 -22.20 4.11
N VAL A 56 13.53 -21.34 4.70
CA VAL A 56 13.12 -20.04 5.25
C VAL A 56 12.53 -19.16 4.13
N TYR A 57 13.16 -19.13 2.96
CA TYR A 57 12.67 -18.39 1.80
C TYR A 57 11.28 -18.88 1.36
N LEU A 58 11.07 -20.19 1.30
CA LEU A 58 9.78 -20.78 0.92
C LEU A 58 8.69 -20.50 1.96
N LEU A 59 9.02 -20.58 3.26
CA LEU A 59 8.06 -20.28 4.33
C LEU A 59 7.58 -18.82 4.30
N ARG A 60 8.43 -17.88 3.93
CA ARG A 60 8.05 -16.47 3.76
C ARG A 60 7.09 -16.21 2.59
N ARG A 61 6.90 -17.18 1.69
CA ARG A 61 5.98 -17.10 0.56
C ARG A 61 4.55 -17.52 0.88
N ILE A 62 4.26 -17.89 2.13
CA ILE A 62 2.91 -18.26 2.54
C ILE A 62 2.15 -16.98 2.95
N ILE A 63 1.10 -16.67 2.21
CA ILE A 63 0.14 -15.62 2.57
C ILE A 63 -0.96 -16.25 3.42
N LYS A 64 -1.09 -15.74 4.63
CA LYS A 64 -2.17 -16.12 5.54
C LYS A 64 -3.36 -15.17 5.36
N PRO A 65 -4.60 -15.66 5.38
CA PRO A 65 -5.77 -14.82 5.39
C PRO A 65 -5.78 -13.93 6.64
N ARG A 66 -6.29 -12.73 6.49
CA ARG A 66 -6.42 -11.76 7.57
C ARG A 66 -7.84 -11.19 7.56
N PRO A 67 -8.45 -10.95 8.75
CA PRO A 67 -9.80 -10.40 8.82
C PRO A 67 -9.85 -9.02 8.15
N ASN A 68 -10.91 -8.79 7.41
CA ASN A 68 -11.18 -7.53 6.70
C ASN A 68 -10.08 -7.06 5.72
N LEU A 69 -9.18 -7.96 5.31
CA LEU A 69 -8.14 -7.69 4.31
C LEU A 69 -8.22 -8.70 3.19
N VAL A 70 -8.17 -8.23 1.96
CA VAL A 70 -8.09 -9.08 0.78
C VAL A 70 -6.74 -8.89 0.11
N SER A 71 -5.97 -9.98 0.03
CA SER A 71 -4.70 -10.00 -0.69
C SER A 71 -4.92 -10.40 -2.14
N VAL A 72 -4.50 -9.54 -3.08
CA VAL A 72 -4.62 -9.78 -4.52
C VAL A 72 -3.35 -10.42 -5.03
N ILE A 73 -3.46 -11.63 -5.54
CA ILE A 73 -2.33 -12.36 -6.13
C ILE A 73 -2.37 -12.22 -7.65
N ILE A 74 -1.23 -11.81 -8.20
CA ILE A 74 -1.05 -11.61 -9.64
C ILE A 74 -0.15 -12.72 -10.19
N ARG A 75 -0.58 -13.30 -11.30
CA ARG A 75 0.22 -14.25 -12.09
C ARG A 75 0.22 -13.80 -13.55
N LYS A 76 1.40 -13.65 -14.14
CA LYS A 76 1.57 -13.21 -15.54
C LYS A 76 0.78 -11.91 -15.86
N GLY A 77 0.79 -10.95 -14.95
CA GLY A 77 0.11 -9.65 -15.13
C GLY A 77 -1.41 -9.65 -14.94
N LYS A 78 -2.03 -10.80 -14.61
CA LYS A 78 -3.48 -10.91 -14.38
C LYS A 78 -3.77 -11.29 -12.95
N ILE A 79 -4.94 -10.88 -12.44
CA ILE A 79 -5.43 -11.32 -11.12
C ILE A 79 -5.64 -12.83 -11.19
N HIS A 80 -4.86 -13.57 -10.39
CA HIS A 80 -4.94 -15.01 -10.33
C HIS A 80 -5.86 -15.48 -9.21
N LYS A 81 -5.70 -14.91 -8.00
CA LYS A 81 -6.47 -15.30 -6.83
C LYS A 81 -6.63 -14.13 -5.87
N LEU A 82 -7.78 -14.08 -5.20
CA LEU A 82 -8.05 -13.22 -4.06
C LEU A 82 -8.02 -14.09 -2.81
N ILE A 83 -7.35 -13.62 -1.77
CA ILE A 83 -7.26 -14.29 -0.48
C ILE A 83 -7.93 -13.38 0.54
N ASP A 84 -9.12 -13.76 0.97
CA ASP A 84 -9.93 -13.12 1.99
C ASP A 84 -9.84 -13.89 3.32
N ASP A 85 -10.62 -13.49 4.31
CA ASP A 85 -10.70 -14.10 5.63
C ASP A 85 -11.21 -15.56 5.61
N LYS A 86 -12.00 -15.92 4.60
CA LYS A 86 -12.58 -17.28 4.42
C LYS A 86 -11.67 -18.19 3.62
N SER A 87 -10.63 -17.65 3.02
CA SER A 87 -9.70 -18.41 2.19
C SER A 87 -8.73 -19.22 3.06
N SER A 88 -8.26 -20.35 2.56
CA SER A 88 -7.11 -21.05 3.14
C SER A 88 -5.81 -20.28 2.86
N SER A 89 -4.78 -20.54 3.68
CA SER A 89 -3.44 -20.01 3.42
C SER A 89 -2.98 -20.36 1.99
N TYR A 90 -2.32 -19.42 1.33
CA TYR A 90 -1.89 -19.58 -0.04
C TYR A 90 -0.37 -19.51 -0.16
N PHE A 91 0.22 -20.52 -0.80
CA PHE A 91 1.63 -20.53 -1.12
C PHE A 91 1.86 -19.86 -2.48
N MET A 92 2.57 -18.74 -2.48
CA MET A 92 2.95 -18.05 -3.71
C MET A 92 4.06 -18.81 -4.44
N VAL A 93 3.78 -19.25 -5.65
CA VAL A 93 4.78 -19.93 -6.49
C VAL A 93 5.92 -18.94 -6.82
N PRO A 94 7.18 -19.27 -6.46
CA PRO A 94 8.33 -18.44 -6.79
C PRO A 94 8.37 -18.11 -8.28
N PHE A 95 8.78 -16.88 -8.63
CA PHE A 95 8.91 -16.36 -10.00
C PHE A 95 7.60 -16.21 -10.80
N MET A 96 6.51 -16.87 -10.40
CA MET A 96 5.23 -16.80 -11.11
C MET A 96 4.23 -15.86 -10.41
N ASP A 97 4.15 -15.92 -9.09
CA ASP A 97 3.17 -15.19 -8.30
C ASP A 97 3.79 -13.94 -7.67
N ARG A 98 3.04 -12.84 -7.71
CA ARG A 98 3.37 -11.59 -7.04
C ARG A 98 2.18 -11.13 -6.20
N LEU A 99 2.46 -10.54 -5.04
CA LEU A 99 1.47 -9.81 -4.28
C LEU A 99 1.23 -8.48 -5.00
N GLY A 100 0.02 -8.28 -5.54
CA GLY A 100 -0.36 -7.06 -6.23
C GLY A 100 -0.69 -5.95 -5.24
N ALA A 101 -1.67 -6.19 -4.37
CA ALA A 101 -2.06 -5.25 -3.32
C ALA A 101 -2.73 -6.00 -2.16
N VAL A 102 -2.80 -5.31 -1.01
CA VAL A 102 -3.65 -5.70 0.12
C VAL A 102 -4.73 -4.64 0.26
N ILE A 103 -5.97 -5.03 0.02
CA ILE A 103 -7.13 -4.14 0.03
C ILE A 103 -7.84 -4.31 1.36
N SER A 104 -8.04 -3.21 2.09
CA SER A 104 -8.84 -3.21 3.30
C SER A 104 -10.32 -3.07 2.94
N LEU A 105 -11.14 -3.97 3.53
CA LEU A 105 -12.61 -3.90 3.47
C LEU A 105 -13.21 -3.07 4.61
N ASN A 106 -12.37 -2.60 5.54
CA ASN A 106 -12.82 -1.68 6.58
C ASN A 106 -13.23 -0.35 5.97
N GLU A 107 -14.05 0.37 6.72
CA GLU A 107 -14.40 1.75 6.40
C GLU A 107 -13.14 2.60 6.24
N LYS A 108 -13.14 3.42 5.21
CA LYS A 108 -12.10 4.41 4.92
C LYS A 108 -12.72 5.79 4.91
N GLU A 109 -11.91 6.76 5.30
CA GLU A 109 -12.30 8.16 5.31
C GLU A 109 -11.45 8.93 4.30
N LEU A 110 -12.12 9.75 3.49
CA LEU A 110 -11.51 10.61 2.49
C LEU A 110 -12.06 12.01 2.65
N SER A 111 -11.17 12.98 2.82
CA SER A 111 -11.54 14.39 2.93
C SER A 111 -11.03 15.18 1.73
N SER A 112 -11.79 16.18 1.32
CA SER A 112 -11.42 17.11 0.26
C SER A 112 -11.87 18.53 0.60
N ASP A 113 -11.02 19.49 0.25
CA ASP A 113 -11.24 20.93 0.35
C ASP A 113 -11.33 21.61 -1.03
N LYS A 114 -11.36 20.82 -2.11
CA LYS A 114 -11.25 21.29 -3.49
C LYS A 114 -12.56 21.37 -4.24
N LEU A 115 -13.70 21.27 -3.55
CA LEU A 115 -15.00 21.43 -4.18
C LEU A 115 -15.37 22.92 -4.21
N PHE A 116 -15.53 23.46 -5.42
CA PHE A 116 -16.01 24.82 -5.66
C PHE A 116 -17.38 24.77 -6.31
N ILE A 117 -18.34 25.47 -5.73
CA ILE A 117 -19.74 25.51 -6.15
C ILE A 117 -20.12 26.94 -6.49
N ASN A 118 -20.63 27.16 -7.69
CA ASN A 118 -21.23 28.43 -8.10
C ASN A 118 -22.71 28.46 -7.71
N ASN A 119 -23.13 29.55 -7.06
CA ASN A 119 -24.54 29.80 -6.76
C ASN A 119 -24.94 31.19 -7.33
N GLY A 120 -24.99 31.26 -8.66
CA GLY A 120 -25.25 32.50 -9.38
C GLY A 120 -24.00 33.34 -9.68
N PRO A 121 -24.16 34.51 -10.29
CA PRO A 121 -23.05 35.29 -10.86
C PRO A 121 -22.06 35.84 -9.80
N ASP A 122 -22.50 35.98 -8.55
CA ASP A 122 -21.72 36.67 -7.51
C ASP A 122 -21.38 35.81 -6.30
N ALA A 123 -21.72 34.52 -6.31
CA ALA A 123 -21.53 33.65 -5.16
C ALA A 123 -20.76 32.37 -5.52
N LEU A 124 -19.47 32.36 -5.19
CA LEU A 124 -18.61 31.17 -5.24
C LEU A 124 -18.38 30.66 -3.83
N TYR A 125 -18.60 29.36 -3.63
CA TYR A 125 -18.37 28.71 -2.35
C TYR A 125 -17.29 27.64 -2.48
N GLN A 126 -16.36 27.62 -1.54
CA GLN A 126 -15.47 26.48 -1.30
C GLN A 126 -16.13 25.57 -0.27
N VAL A 127 -16.25 24.31 -0.60
CA VAL A 127 -16.91 23.30 0.25
C VAL A 127 -15.89 22.24 0.63
N ASN A 128 -15.68 22.08 1.95
CA ASN A 128 -14.87 21.01 2.49
C ASN A 128 -15.79 19.89 2.95
N TYR A 129 -15.50 18.67 2.49
CA TYR A 129 -16.31 17.51 2.83
C TYR A 129 -15.47 16.32 3.25
N THR A 130 -16.13 15.39 3.92
CA THR A 130 -15.59 14.08 4.29
C THR A 130 -16.53 12.99 3.83
N LEU A 131 -15.99 12.03 3.12
CA LEU A 131 -16.67 10.82 2.66
C LEU A 131 -16.16 9.62 3.45
N LYS A 132 -17.06 8.84 4.06
CA LYS A 132 -16.76 7.50 4.56
C LYS A 132 -17.27 6.47 3.57
N TYR A 133 -16.41 5.55 3.22
CA TYR A 133 -16.71 4.53 2.21
C TYR A 133 -16.10 3.18 2.55
N LYS A 134 -16.62 2.13 1.96
CA LYS A 134 -16.04 0.78 1.97
C LYS A 134 -15.94 0.21 0.58
N VAL A 135 -15.04 -0.75 0.41
CA VAL A 135 -14.85 -1.48 -0.85
C VAL A 135 -15.84 -2.65 -0.89
N THR A 136 -16.65 -2.73 -1.95
CA THR A 136 -17.64 -3.80 -2.14
C THR A 136 -17.08 -4.97 -2.95
N ASN A 137 -16.32 -4.68 -4.02
CA ASN A 137 -15.70 -5.71 -4.85
C ASN A 137 -14.18 -5.47 -4.98
N PRO A 138 -13.35 -6.19 -4.22
CA PRO A 138 -11.89 -6.00 -4.25
C PRO A 138 -11.23 -6.27 -5.60
N LYS A 139 -11.82 -7.15 -6.43
CA LYS A 139 -11.29 -7.50 -7.74
C LYS A 139 -11.38 -6.32 -8.72
N GLU A 140 -12.53 -5.68 -8.77
CA GLU A 140 -12.74 -4.52 -9.63
C GLU A 140 -12.03 -3.29 -9.08
N PHE A 141 -12.08 -3.08 -7.76
CA PHE A 141 -11.38 -1.99 -7.08
C PHE A 141 -9.87 -2.01 -7.35
N TYR A 142 -9.26 -3.20 -7.43
CA TYR A 142 -7.82 -3.34 -7.69
C TYR A 142 -7.36 -2.67 -8.98
N LYS A 143 -8.23 -2.58 -9.99
CA LYS A 143 -7.90 -1.94 -11.27
C LYS A 143 -7.56 -0.45 -11.13
N TYR A 144 -8.05 0.18 -10.06
CA TYR A 144 -7.92 1.62 -9.79
C TYR A 144 -7.05 1.92 -8.56
N ASN A 145 -6.51 0.87 -7.90
CA ASN A 145 -5.90 0.97 -6.57
C ASN A 145 -4.81 2.06 -6.46
N ASP A 146 -3.99 2.23 -7.49
CA ASP A 146 -2.82 3.13 -7.42
C ASP A 146 -3.20 4.62 -7.30
N ASN A 147 -4.35 5.03 -7.86
CA ASN A 147 -4.79 6.43 -7.91
C ASN A 147 -6.22 6.62 -7.38
N ILE A 148 -6.75 5.66 -6.64
CA ILE A 148 -8.16 5.61 -6.29
C ILE A 148 -8.66 6.85 -5.54
N ASN A 149 -7.88 7.38 -4.58
CA ASN A 149 -8.28 8.56 -3.81
C ASN A 149 -8.47 9.79 -4.71
N SER A 150 -7.55 10.01 -5.65
CA SER A 150 -7.65 11.11 -6.60
C SER A 150 -8.83 10.93 -7.55
N LEU A 151 -9.07 9.69 -8.00
CA LEU A 151 -10.19 9.37 -8.88
C LEU A 151 -11.54 9.61 -8.17
N ILE A 152 -11.67 9.18 -6.91
CA ILE A 152 -12.87 9.42 -6.10
C ILE A 152 -13.10 10.93 -5.93
N ILE A 153 -12.07 11.69 -5.51
CA ILE A 153 -12.19 13.14 -5.28
C ILE A 153 -12.60 13.85 -6.57
N ASN A 154 -11.93 13.56 -7.68
CA ASN A 154 -12.23 14.23 -8.94
C ASN A 154 -13.64 13.90 -9.41
N LYS A 155 -14.02 12.61 -9.39
CA LYS A 155 -15.35 12.19 -9.79
C LYS A 155 -16.45 12.82 -8.92
N LEU A 156 -16.28 12.81 -7.60
CA LEU A 156 -17.22 13.44 -6.69
C LEU A 156 -17.32 14.95 -6.91
N ASN A 157 -16.20 15.64 -7.09
CA ASN A 157 -16.21 17.07 -7.32
C ASN A 157 -16.95 17.42 -8.62
N ASP A 158 -16.75 16.62 -9.68
CA ASP A 158 -17.43 16.85 -10.97
C ASP A 158 -18.94 16.60 -10.84
N ASP A 159 -19.35 15.49 -10.23
CA ASP A 159 -20.77 15.14 -10.09
C ASP A 159 -21.50 16.09 -9.11
N LEU A 160 -20.84 16.54 -8.04
CA LEU A 160 -21.43 17.52 -7.12
C LEU A 160 -21.53 18.91 -7.75
N ARG A 161 -20.60 19.30 -8.62
CA ARG A 161 -20.70 20.52 -9.41
C ARG A 161 -21.85 20.43 -10.41
N GLU A 162 -21.93 19.34 -11.16
CA GLU A 162 -23.03 19.12 -12.11
C GLU A 162 -24.38 19.16 -11.39
N PHE A 163 -24.50 18.54 -10.22
CA PHE A 163 -25.70 18.61 -9.38
C PHE A 163 -26.01 20.05 -8.94
N ALA A 164 -25.01 20.82 -8.56
CA ALA A 164 -25.18 22.23 -8.18
C ALA A 164 -25.61 23.09 -9.36
N ASP A 165 -24.96 22.92 -10.51
CA ASP A 165 -25.21 23.69 -11.75
C ASP A 165 -26.61 23.40 -12.32
N ALA A 166 -27.17 22.23 -12.03
CA ALA A 166 -28.57 21.89 -12.33
C ALA A 166 -29.60 22.63 -11.43
N GLY A 167 -29.22 23.66 -10.73
CA GLY A 167 -30.07 24.48 -9.85
C GLY A 167 -30.15 24.00 -8.39
N ASN A 168 -29.35 23.00 -8.00
CA ASN A 168 -29.35 22.46 -6.64
C ASN A 168 -28.20 22.98 -5.76
N ALA A 169 -27.57 24.10 -6.12
CA ALA A 169 -26.46 24.68 -5.34
C ALA A 169 -26.85 24.97 -3.88
N LEU A 170 -28.05 25.52 -3.64
CA LEU A 170 -28.57 25.78 -2.31
C LEU A 170 -28.78 24.52 -1.49
N VAL A 171 -29.17 23.42 -2.13
CA VAL A 171 -29.30 22.10 -1.48
C VAL A 171 -27.98 21.64 -0.89
N LEU A 172 -26.87 21.84 -1.59
CA LEU A 172 -25.55 21.51 -1.11
C LEU A 172 -25.04 22.49 -0.03
N VAL A 173 -25.33 23.80 -0.19
CA VAL A 173 -24.76 24.84 0.66
C VAL A 173 -25.55 25.05 1.95
N LYS A 174 -26.90 25.01 1.88
CA LYS A 174 -27.77 25.30 3.03
C LYS A 174 -28.53 24.10 3.56
N ASP A 175 -29.11 23.28 2.65
CA ASP A 175 -30.10 22.29 3.01
C ASP A 175 -29.53 20.85 2.91
N TYR A 176 -28.20 20.70 2.94
CA TYR A 176 -27.57 19.39 2.71
C TYR A 176 -27.99 18.33 3.76
N ARG A 177 -28.29 18.77 5.00
CA ARG A 177 -28.69 17.86 6.09
C ARG A 177 -30.02 17.20 5.81
N GLU A 178 -30.98 17.96 5.31
CA GLU A 178 -32.33 17.49 4.95
C GLU A 178 -32.30 16.60 3.70
N ASN A 179 -31.37 16.88 2.80
CA ASN A 179 -31.21 16.17 1.54
C ASN A 179 -30.06 15.14 1.54
N SER A 180 -29.52 14.81 2.70
CA SER A 180 -28.35 13.96 2.85
C SER A 180 -28.52 12.57 2.20
N ALA A 181 -29.72 11.99 2.27
CA ALA A 181 -30.02 10.70 1.63
C ALA A 181 -29.94 10.79 0.09
N LYS A 182 -30.50 11.85 -0.50
CA LYS A 182 -30.48 12.08 -1.96
C LYS A 182 -29.06 12.32 -2.47
N ILE A 183 -28.26 13.08 -1.72
CA ILE A 183 -26.84 13.33 -2.04
C ILE A 183 -26.05 12.03 -1.92
N LEU A 184 -26.29 11.22 -0.89
CA LEU A 184 -25.62 9.94 -0.71
C LEU A 184 -25.97 8.94 -1.83
N GLU A 185 -27.21 8.93 -2.30
CA GLU A 185 -27.64 8.13 -3.45
C GLU A 185 -26.91 8.54 -4.73
N LEU A 186 -26.81 9.86 -5.00
CA LEU A 186 -26.04 10.40 -6.12
C LEU A 186 -24.58 9.93 -6.05
N ILE A 187 -23.95 10.07 -4.87
CA ILE A 187 -22.55 9.65 -4.63
C ILE A 187 -22.39 8.15 -4.86
N ASN A 188 -23.29 7.32 -4.35
CA ASN A 188 -23.23 5.87 -4.55
C ASN A 188 -23.31 5.49 -6.02
N LYS A 189 -24.22 6.11 -6.77
CA LYS A 189 -24.32 5.91 -8.21
C LYS A 189 -23.04 6.28 -8.95
N SER A 190 -22.41 7.38 -8.55
CA SER A 190 -21.14 7.84 -9.12
C SER A 190 -19.97 6.92 -8.84
N LEU A 191 -19.92 6.34 -7.63
CA LEU A 191 -18.80 5.51 -7.16
C LEU A 191 -18.97 4.02 -7.47
N GLU A 192 -20.14 3.59 -7.94
CA GLU A 192 -20.42 2.19 -8.29
C GLU A 192 -19.39 1.61 -9.27
N GLN A 193 -18.98 2.38 -10.26
CA GLN A 193 -17.97 1.97 -11.25
C GLN A 193 -16.61 1.62 -10.63
N TYR A 194 -16.28 2.15 -9.45
CA TYR A 194 -15.04 1.87 -8.71
C TYR A 194 -15.22 0.75 -7.68
N SER A 195 -16.42 0.15 -7.61
CA SER A 195 -16.78 -0.87 -6.61
C SER A 195 -16.63 -0.36 -5.18
N ILE A 196 -17.13 0.84 -4.94
CA ILE A 196 -17.11 1.55 -3.67
C ILE A 196 -18.55 1.86 -3.28
N GLU A 197 -18.87 1.67 -2.00
CA GLU A 197 -20.11 2.07 -1.38
C GLU A 197 -19.84 3.22 -0.40
N ALA A 198 -20.45 4.37 -0.63
CA ALA A 198 -20.44 5.48 0.30
C ALA A 198 -21.37 5.18 1.49
N LEU A 199 -20.82 5.22 2.70
CA LEU A 199 -21.56 4.99 3.94
C LEU A 199 -22.11 6.29 4.52
N SER A 200 -21.33 7.35 4.45
CA SER A 200 -21.74 8.68 4.88
C SER A 200 -20.99 9.76 4.13
N PHE A 201 -21.67 10.85 3.85
CA PHE A 201 -21.12 12.06 3.29
C PHE A 201 -21.42 13.23 4.25
N LYS A 202 -20.40 14.00 4.61
CA LYS A 202 -20.53 15.11 5.54
C LYS A 202 -19.82 16.34 4.99
N ILE A 203 -20.52 17.46 4.96
CA ILE A 203 -19.93 18.75 4.68
C ILE A 203 -19.43 19.34 6.01
N ASN A 204 -18.14 19.65 6.08
CA ASN A 204 -17.47 20.12 7.28
C ASN A 204 -17.46 21.65 7.36
N LEU A 205 -17.18 22.30 6.23
CA LEU A 205 -17.06 23.76 6.14
C LEU A 205 -17.54 24.23 4.77
N ILE A 206 -18.26 25.34 4.78
CA ILE A 206 -18.65 26.08 3.58
C ILE A 206 -18.13 27.50 3.76
N GLN A 207 -17.24 27.92 2.88
CA GLN A 207 -16.62 29.23 2.93
C GLN A 207 -16.99 30.02 1.67
N PRO A 208 -17.67 31.16 1.80
CA PRO A 208 -17.89 32.05 0.65
C PRO A 208 -16.52 32.63 0.22
N LEU A 209 -16.23 32.52 -1.06
CA LEU A 209 -15.10 33.20 -1.69
C LEU A 209 -15.65 34.47 -2.30
N GLY A 210 -15.39 35.63 -1.67
CA GLY A 210 -15.72 36.93 -2.27
C GLY A 210 -15.04 37.09 -3.62
N ARG A 211 -15.78 37.66 -4.56
CA ARG A 211 -15.18 38.23 -5.79
C ARG A 211 -14.53 39.55 -5.53
#